data_367ec809ac0d71c1371647fa9e4ccdb5
#
_entry.id   367ec809ac0d71c1371647fa9e4ccdb5
#
_cell.length_a   1.000
_cell.length_b   1.000
_cell.length_c   1.000
_cell.angle_alpha   90.00
_cell.angle_beta   90.00
_cell.angle_gamma   90.00
#
_symmetry.space_group_name_H-M   'P 1'
#
loop_
_entity.id
_entity.type
_entity.pdbx_description
1 polymer ?
#
loop_
_entity_poly.entity_id
_entity_poly.type
_entity_poly.pdbx_seq_one_letter_code
_entity_poly.pdbx_strand_id
1 'polypeptide(L)'
;MDSQDNKRKWKNRDLVSSLEFALTGILTAIKEERNMRKHAVTALVVVLAGFVFQVSRIEWLFLLMSIFLVVAFEIINSAIENVVDLASHYHFSMLAKKAKDMAAGAVLVVSLLAAVIGALIFLPRILDLLF
;
A
#
# COMPACT_ATOMS: atom_id res chain seq x y z
N MET A 1 -15.63 23.44 28.92
CA MET A 1 -16.19 23.58 27.56
C MET A 1 -15.16 23.04 26.60
N ASP A 2 -15.11 21.74 26.27
CA ASP A 2 -14.27 21.29 25.14
C ASP A 2 -14.24 19.79 24.84
N SER A 3 -14.83 18.91 25.65
CA SER A 3 -14.76 17.49 25.33
C SER A 3 -15.78 17.03 24.27
N GLN A 4 -16.89 17.74 24.13
CA GLN A 4 -17.93 17.38 23.15
C GLN A 4 -17.69 17.93 21.76
N ASP A 5 -17.09 19.10 21.62
CA ASP A 5 -16.73 19.68 20.31
C ASP A 5 -15.57 18.91 19.65
N ASN A 6 -14.62 18.42 20.44
CA ASN A 6 -13.55 17.56 19.94
C ASN A 6 -14.05 16.19 19.46
N LYS A 7 -15.04 15.61 20.13
CA LYS A 7 -15.66 14.34 19.68
C LYS A 7 -16.46 14.48 18.38
N ARG A 8 -17.01 15.68 18.09
CA ARG A 8 -17.73 15.92 16.84
C ARG A 8 -16.82 16.00 15.61
N LYS A 9 -15.59 16.47 15.76
CA LYS A 9 -14.61 16.57 14.68
C LYS A 9 -14.12 15.20 14.17
N TRP A 10 -14.21 14.18 15.00
CA TRP A 10 -13.75 12.81 14.67
C TRP A 10 -14.86 11.87 14.19
N LYS A 11 -16.11 12.33 14.13
CA LYS A 11 -17.24 11.48 13.75
C LYS A 11 -17.61 11.74 12.29
N ASN A 12 -17.39 10.74 11.45
CA ASN A 12 -17.92 10.74 10.08
C ASN A 12 -19.44 10.86 10.12
N ARG A 13 -19.99 11.90 9.52
CA ARG A 13 -21.42 12.18 9.54
C ARG A 13 -22.16 11.66 8.31
N ASP A 14 -21.44 11.48 7.19
CA ASP A 14 -21.99 11.02 5.93
C ASP A 14 -20.94 10.31 5.07
N LEU A 15 -21.38 9.73 3.96
CA LEU A 15 -20.53 9.00 3.02
C LEU A 15 -19.46 9.91 2.39
N VAL A 16 -19.78 11.18 2.16
CA VAL A 16 -18.86 12.13 1.52
C VAL A 16 -17.67 12.43 2.43
N SER A 17 -17.91 12.72 3.71
CA SER A 17 -16.82 12.95 4.68
C SER A 17 -15.99 11.68 4.91
N SER A 18 -16.59 10.50 4.88
CA SER A 18 -15.85 9.23 4.97
C SER A 18 -14.91 9.03 3.79
N LEU A 19 -15.36 9.35 2.58
CA LEU A 19 -14.55 9.29 1.37
C LEU A 19 -13.41 10.32 1.40
N GLU A 20 -13.70 11.55 1.83
CA GLU A 20 -12.70 12.61 1.98
C GLU A 20 -11.58 12.20 2.95
N PHE A 21 -11.92 11.62 4.11
CA PHE A 21 -10.93 11.12 5.07
C PHE A 21 -10.12 9.95 4.50
N ALA A 22 -10.76 9.03 3.77
CA ALA A 22 -10.06 7.92 3.13
C ALA A 22 -9.06 8.42 2.07
N LEU A 23 -9.46 9.35 1.22
CA LEU A 23 -8.57 9.95 0.21
C LEU A 23 -7.42 10.73 0.87
N THR A 24 -7.71 11.47 1.93
CA THR A 24 -6.68 12.18 2.70
C THR A 24 -5.67 11.19 3.28
N GLY A 25 -6.10 10.06 3.83
CA GLY A 25 -5.22 9.02 4.33
C GLY A 25 -4.30 8.43 3.25
N ILE A 26 -4.83 8.15 2.07
CA ILE A 26 -4.03 7.67 0.92
C ILE A 26 -3.00 8.73 0.51
N LEU A 27 -3.41 9.98 0.38
CA LEU A 27 -2.50 11.08 0.01
C LEU A 27 -1.41 11.32 1.05
N THR A 28 -1.75 11.19 2.34
CA THR A 28 -0.78 11.28 3.45
C THR A 28 0.26 10.16 3.32
N ALA A 29 -0.16 8.91 3.12
CA ALA A 29 0.76 7.80 2.92
C ALA A 29 1.71 8.03 1.73
N ILE A 30 1.20 8.54 0.60
CA ILE A 30 2.04 8.85 -0.58
C ILE A 30 3.04 9.98 -0.28
N LYS A 31 2.63 11.00 0.45
CA LYS A 31 3.49 12.17 0.74
C LYS A 31 4.56 11.87 1.79
N GLU A 32 4.21 11.15 2.82
CA GLU A 32 5.07 10.95 3.98
C GLU A 32 5.94 9.70 3.84
N GLU A 33 5.39 8.62 3.24
CA GLU A 33 6.07 7.33 3.18
C GLU A 33 6.92 7.16 1.91
N ARG A 34 8.22 6.94 2.11
CA ARG A 34 9.16 6.70 1.01
C ARG A 34 8.87 5.38 0.27
N ASN A 35 8.46 4.35 0.99
CA ASN A 35 8.15 3.05 0.40
C ASN A 35 6.87 3.11 -0.43
N MET A 36 5.85 3.83 0.03
CA MET A 36 4.63 4.08 -0.74
C MET A 36 4.95 4.73 -2.10
N ARG A 37 5.85 5.72 -2.15
CA ARG A 37 6.27 6.34 -3.42
C ARG A 37 6.95 5.34 -4.36
N LYS A 38 7.79 4.43 -3.84
CA LYS A 38 8.41 3.37 -4.64
C LYS A 38 7.35 2.42 -5.21
N HIS A 39 6.39 1.99 -4.39
CA HIS A 39 5.29 1.14 -4.84
C HIS A 39 4.41 1.83 -5.89
N ALA A 40 4.13 3.11 -5.73
CA ALA A 40 3.38 3.90 -6.73
C ALA A 40 4.13 3.98 -8.08
N VAL A 41 5.43 4.22 -8.07
CA VAL A 41 6.25 4.24 -9.29
C VAL A 41 6.29 2.84 -9.92
N THR A 42 6.51 1.78 -9.13
CA THR A 42 6.50 0.40 -9.63
C THR A 42 5.15 0.04 -10.25
N ALA A 43 4.05 0.41 -9.61
CA ALA A 43 2.70 0.21 -10.13
C ALA A 43 2.51 0.90 -11.50
N LEU A 44 2.97 2.14 -11.64
CA LEU A 44 2.92 2.85 -12.91
C LEU A 44 3.71 2.11 -14.00
N VAL A 45 4.93 1.65 -13.69
CA VAL A 45 5.76 0.89 -14.63
C VAL A 45 5.07 -0.42 -15.04
N VAL A 46 4.48 -1.15 -14.09
CA VAL A 46 3.74 -2.39 -14.37
C VAL A 46 2.52 -2.14 -15.26
N VAL A 47 1.77 -1.07 -15.00
CA VAL A 47 0.61 -0.69 -15.84
C VAL A 47 1.06 -0.33 -17.26
N LEU A 48 2.10 0.46 -17.41
CA LEU A 48 2.64 0.80 -18.73
C LEU A 48 3.15 -0.44 -19.48
N ALA A 49 3.86 -1.33 -18.80
CA ALA A 49 4.29 -2.61 -19.35
C ALA A 49 3.10 -3.47 -19.78
N GLY A 50 2.03 -3.52 -19.00
CA GLY A 50 0.80 -4.25 -19.35
C GLY A 50 0.19 -3.78 -20.67
N PHE A 51 0.19 -2.47 -20.94
CA PHE A 51 -0.25 -1.93 -22.22
C PHE A 51 0.72 -2.25 -23.36
N VAL A 52 2.03 -2.09 -23.13
CA VAL A 52 3.06 -2.37 -24.15
C VAL A 52 3.03 -3.85 -24.57
N PHE A 53 2.96 -4.76 -23.61
CA PHE A 53 2.93 -6.21 -23.86
C PHE A 53 1.54 -6.76 -24.15
N GLN A 54 0.51 -5.90 -24.23
CA GLN A 54 -0.87 -6.27 -24.56
C GLN A 54 -1.37 -7.47 -23.73
N VAL A 55 -1.18 -7.41 -22.42
CA VAL A 55 -1.59 -8.49 -21.51
C VAL A 55 -3.11 -8.73 -21.60
N SER A 56 -3.54 -9.98 -21.42
CA SER A 56 -4.94 -10.39 -21.49
C SER A 56 -5.77 -9.80 -20.33
N ARG A 57 -7.11 -9.86 -20.46
CA ARG A 57 -8.01 -9.37 -19.40
C ARG A 57 -7.81 -10.07 -18.06
N ILE A 58 -7.52 -11.36 -18.10
CA ILE A 58 -7.26 -12.15 -16.87
C ILE A 58 -5.95 -11.71 -16.24
N GLU A 59 -4.89 -11.53 -17.02
CA GLU A 59 -3.61 -11.04 -16.52
C GLU A 59 -3.73 -9.63 -15.95
N TRP A 60 -4.52 -8.74 -16.57
CA TRP A 60 -4.85 -7.43 -16.00
C TRP A 60 -5.48 -7.54 -14.63
N LEU A 61 -6.42 -8.49 -14.43
CA LEU A 61 -7.03 -8.71 -13.14
C LEU A 61 -6.00 -9.06 -12.07
N PHE A 62 -5.06 -9.98 -12.38
CA PHE A 62 -3.99 -10.36 -11.45
C PHE A 62 -3.01 -9.21 -11.16
N LEU A 63 -2.62 -8.44 -12.18
CA LEU A 63 -1.73 -7.30 -12.02
C LEU A 63 -2.38 -6.21 -11.14
N LEU A 64 -3.61 -5.83 -11.43
CA LEU A 64 -4.33 -4.82 -10.66
C LEU A 64 -4.56 -5.29 -9.22
N MET A 65 -4.98 -6.54 -9.02
CA MET A 65 -5.16 -7.10 -7.69
C MET A 65 -3.86 -7.07 -6.89
N SER A 66 -2.72 -7.40 -7.50
CA SER A 66 -1.40 -7.34 -6.87
C SER A 66 -1.04 -5.90 -6.48
N ILE A 67 -1.25 -4.93 -7.37
CA ILE A 67 -0.98 -3.51 -7.11
C ILE A 67 -1.82 -3.03 -5.92
N PHE A 68 -3.13 -3.28 -5.93
CA PHE A 68 -4.02 -2.85 -4.86
C PHE A 68 -3.67 -3.50 -3.52
N LEU A 69 -3.31 -4.79 -3.51
CA LEU A 69 -2.89 -5.47 -2.30
C LEU A 69 -1.62 -4.86 -1.72
N VAL A 70 -0.57 -4.64 -2.53
CA VAL A 70 0.68 -4.03 -2.06
C VAL A 70 0.42 -2.63 -1.49
N VAL A 71 -0.34 -1.79 -2.19
CA VAL A 71 -0.68 -0.44 -1.72
C VAL A 71 -1.49 -0.49 -0.42
N ALA A 72 -2.49 -1.35 -0.33
CA ALA A 72 -3.32 -1.48 0.88
C ALA A 72 -2.49 -1.94 2.09
N PHE A 73 -1.62 -2.94 1.92
CA PHE A 73 -0.77 -3.41 2.99
C PHE A 73 0.28 -2.38 3.41
N GLU A 74 0.81 -1.56 2.50
CA GLU A 74 1.72 -0.47 2.82
C GLU A 74 1.03 0.62 3.64
N ILE A 75 -0.22 0.99 3.30
CA ILE A 75 -1.03 1.92 4.11
C ILE A 75 -1.26 1.36 5.52
N ILE A 76 -1.60 0.08 5.63
CA ILE A 76 -1.81 -0.59 6.92
C ILE A 76 -0.51 -0.62 7.72
N ASN A 77 0.63 -0.94 7.09
CA ASN A 77 1.93 -0.91 7.73
C ASN A 77 2.25 0.47 8.31
N SER A 78 2.10 1.53 7.51
CA SER A 78 2.32 2.91 7.95
C SER A 78 1.39 3.30 9.12
N ALA A 79 0.13 2.89 9.07
CA ALA A 79 -0.81 3.13 10.16
C ALA A 79 -0.40 2.39 11.45
N ILE A 80 0.07 1.14 11.34
CA ILE A 80 0.58 0.37 12.49
C ILE A 80 1.84 1.03 13.06
N GLU A 81 2.77 1.47 12.22
CA GLU A 81 3.99 2.17 12.65
C GLU A 81 3.64 3.42 13.45
N ASN A 82 2.73 4.25 12.95
CA ASN A 82 2.27 5.45 13.65
C ASN A 82 1.60 5.14 15.00
N VAL A 83 0.76 4.11 15.06
CA VAL A 83 0.12 3.68 16.32
C VAL A 83 1.15 3.17 17.32
N VAL A 84 2.12 2.38 16.87
CA VAL A 84 3.19 1.84 17.71
C VAL A 84 4.09 2.97 18.24
N ASP A 85 4.44 3.94 17.40
CA ASP A 85 5.25 5.09 17.82
C ASP A 85 4.52 5.96 18.83
N LEU A 86 3.24 6.20 18.62
CA LEU A 86 2.40 6.91 19.58
C LEU A 86 2.31 6.15 20.92
N ALA A 87 2.08 4.85 20.88
CA ALA A 87 1.91 4.02 22.09
C ALA A 87 3.22 3.86 22.88
N SER A 88 4.36 3.81 22.19
CA SER A 88 5.68 3.73 22.83
C SER A 88 6.26 5.09 23.22
N HIS A 89 5.56 6.19 22.94
CA HIS A 89 6.06 7.56 23.10
C HIS A 89 7.43 7.76 22.41
N TYR A 90 7.63 7.13 21.25
CA TYR A 90 8.89 7.10 20.49
C TYR A 90 10.09 6.51 21.28
N HIS A 91 9.85 5.79 22.39
CA HIS A 91 10.89 5.07 23.11
C HIS A 91 11.07 3.66 22.55
N PHE A 92 12.31 3.19 22.55
CA PHE A 92 12.59 1.83 22.12
C PHE A 92 11.92 0.80 23.05
N SER A 93 11.22 -0.14 22.46
CA SER A 93 10.63 -1.30 23.11
C SER A 93 10.74 -2.51 22.18
N MET A 94 11.15 -3.66 22.75
CA MET A 94 11.21 -4.92 21.99
C MET A 94 9.85 -5.32 21.44
N LEU A 95 8.76 -5.03 22.16
CA LEU A 95 7.41 -5.29 21.70
C LEU A 95 7.02 -4.36 20.54
N ALA A 96 7.35 -3.08 20.64
CA ALA A 96 7.14 -2.10 19.59
C ALA A 96 7.90 -2.50 18.31
N LYS A 97 9.20 -2.86 18.45
CA LYS A 97 9.99 -3.37 17.33
C LYS A 97 9.35 -4.60 16.69
N LYS A 98 8.95 -5.59 17.48
CA LYS A 98 8.32 -6.81 16.98
C LYS A 98 7.03 -6.52 16.20
N ALA A 99 6.19 -5.60 16.68
CA ALA A 99 4.96 -5.21 16.00
C ALA A 99 5.25 -4.57 14.63
N LYS A 100 6.21 -3.65 14.57
CA LYS A 100 6.66 -3.02 13.31
C LYS A 100 7.26 -4.04 12.33
N ASP A 101 8.13 -4.93 12.81
CA ASP A 101 8.75 -5.97 11.98
C ASP A 101 7.69 -6.90 11.38
N MET A 102 6.64 -7.26 12.14
CA MET A 102 5.53 -8.09 11.65
C MET A 102 4.70 -7.35 10.59
N ALA A 103 4.43 -6.07 10.76
CA ALA A 103 3.70 -5.26 9.80
C ALA A 103 4.48 -5.12 8.48
N ALA A 104 5.77 -4.81 8.56
CA ALA A 104 6.68 -4.78 7.41
C ALA A 104 6.79 -6.16 6.73
N GLY A 105 6.81 -7.24 7.51
CA GLY A 105 6.80 -8.61 7.00
C GLY A 105 5.57 -8.93 6.15
N ALA A 106 4.40 -8.42 6.54
CA ALA A 106 3.19 -8.59 5.75
C ALA A 106 3.28 -7.90 4.37
N VAL A 107 3.86 -6.68 4.33
CA VAL A 107 4.14 -5.98 3.06
C VAL A 107 5.11 -6.79 2.20
N LEU A 108 6.15 -7.36 2.79
CA LEU A 108 7.11 -8.19 2.08
C LEU A 108 6.44 -9.40 1.42
N VAL A 109 5.55 -10.09 2.13
CA VAL A 109 4.83 -11.27 1.61
C VAL A 109 3.99 -10.91 0.38
N VAL A 110 3.19 -9.85 0.45
CA VAL A 110 2.36 -9.42 -0.70
C VAL A 110 3.19 -8.87 -1.85
N SER A 111 4.33 -8.23 -1.56
CA SER A 111 5.26 -7.76 -2.59
C SER A 111 5.96 -8.90 -3.33
N LEU A 112 6.32 -9.97 -2.63
CA LEU A 112 6.84 -11.19 -3.26
C LEU A 112 5.80 -11.85 -4.16
N LEU A 113 4.55 -11.95 -3.70
CA LEU A 113 3.46 -12.45 -4.54
C LEU A 113 3.30 -11.60 -5.81
N ALA A 114 3.30 -10.28 -5.68
CA ALA A 114 3.20 -9.37 -6.82
C ALA A 114 4.39 -9.56 -7.79
N ALA A 115 5.60 -9.73 -7.28
CA ALA A 115 6.79 -9.99 -8.09
C ALA A 115 6.68 -11.32 -8.86
N VAL A 116 6.19 -12.38 -8.21
CA VAL A 116 5.97 -13.68 -8.87
C VAL A 116 4.92 -13.55 -9.98
N ILE A 117 3.79 -12.91 -9.71
CA ILE A 117 2.74 -12.69 -10.72
C ILE A 117 3.30 -11.88 -11.90
N GLY A 118 4.02 -10.80 -11.62
CA GLY A 118 4.67 -9.99 -12.66
C GLY A 118 5.67 -10.80 -13.50
N ALA A 119 6.51 -11.62 -12.85
CA ALA A 119 7.46 -12.48 -13.54
C ALA A 119 6.74 -13.50 -14.45
N LEU A 120 5.70 -14.16 -13.96
CA LEU A 120 4.93 -15.12 -14.76
C LEU A 120 4.27 -14.50 -15.99
N ILE A 121 3.86 -13.24 -15.88
CA ILE A 121 3.18 -12.52 -16.98
C ILE A 121 4.19 -11.94 -17.97
N PHE A 122 5.23 -11.26 -17.48
CA PHE A 122 6.13 -10.48 -18.35
C PHE A 122 7.34 -11.26 -18.83
N LEU A 123 7.90 -12.19 -18.03
CA LEU A 123 9.12 -12.90 -18.40
C LEU A 123 9.01 -13.69 -19.73
N PRO A 124 7.95 -14.48 -19.99
CA PRO A 124 7.80 -15.14 -21.28
C PRO A 124 7.83 -14.16 -22.45
N ARG A 125 7.09 -13.06 -22.34
CA ARG A 125 7.00 -12.02 -23.40
C ARG A 125 8.31 -11.31 -23.68
N ILE A 126 9.11 -11.09 -22.61
CA ILE A 126 10.45 -10.49 -22.74
C ILE A 126 11.38 -11.49 -23.43
N LEU A 127 11.32 -12.77 -23.09
CA LEU A 127 12.13 -13.80 -23.73
C LEU A 127 11.77 -13.96 -25.21
N ASP A 128 10.49 -14.00 -25.57
CA ASP A 128 10.00 -14.06 -26.96
C ASP A 128 10.42 -12.84 -27.80
N LEU A 129 10.72 -11.70 -27.15
CA LEU A 129 11.21 -10.49 -27.82
C LEU A 129 12.72 -10.54 -28.08
N LEU A 130 13.46 -11.30 -27.27
CA LEU A 130 14.94 -11.34 -27.30
C LEU A 130 15.49 -12.51 -28.12
N PHE A 131 14.70 -13.57 -28.25
CA PHE A 131 15.09 -14.83 -28.91
C PHE A 131 14.08 -15.27 -29.97
#